data_a7311895fe1009c0373e7ff5fd09196d
#
_entry.id   a7311895fe1009c0373e7ff5fd09196d
#
_cell.length_a   1.000
_cell.length_b   1.000
_cell.length_c   1.000
_cell.angle_alpha   90.00
_cell.angle_beta   90.00
_cell.angle_gamma   90.00
#
_symmetry.space_group_name_H-M   'P 1'
#
loop_
_entity.id
_entity.type
_entity.pdbx_description
1 polymer ?
#
loop_
_entity_poly.entity_id
_entity_poly.type
_entity_poly.pdbx_seq_one_letter_code
_entity_poly.pdbx_strand_id
1 'polypeptide(L)'
;MKLTLHEIAKVVGAKNDVTAYEDVAINQIEFDSRKITAGDLFLPLKGARDGHDFIQTAFENGALATFTEKELSADQAYILVDDALEAFQKLAAYYLEKTGVDVLAVTGSNGKTTTKDMIHDILATTYRTYKTQGNYNNEIGLPYTALHMPDDTEKIVLEMGQDHMGDIHLLSTLAKPKTAVVTLIGEAHLEFFGSRDKIAQGKMQMQDGMPDGSLLLVPSDPIVDPFLPSNLEVVRFGDGAELTVSELTEFKDHLTFSTNFLDGQVTLPVTGKYNATNAMVAAYVAKHLGVTEENILSALANLQLTKNRTEWKKAANGADILSDVYNANPTAMKLILETFSAIPKNEGGKKIAVLADMKELGEQSVQLHTQMILSLTPDAIDTVIFYGEDIAELSQLASQMFPLGHVYYFKKTADEDQFDAMVKQIKESLGEHDQILLKGSNSMNLAKVVEKLQAKD
;
A
#
# COMPACT_ATOMS: atom_id res chain seq x y z
N MET A 1 -10.37 10.00 -20.25
CA MET A 1 -11.70 9.37 -19.99
C MET A 1 -12.63 9.64 -21.18
N LYS A 2 -13.37 8.65 -21.70
CA LYS A 2 -14.26 8.80 -22.86
C LYS A 2 -15.73 8.87 -22.43
N LEU A 3 -16.09 9.88 -21.65
CA LEU A 3 -17.45 10.15 -21.22
C LEU A 3 -17.81 11.61 -21.53
N THR A 4 -19.06 11.83 -21.99
CA THR A 4 -19.59 13.19 -22.19
C THR A 4 -20.31 13.67 -20.93
N LEU A 5 -20.53 14.98 -20.84
CA LEU A 5 -21.24 15.60 -19.71
C LEU A 5 -22.65 15.00 -19.54
N HIS A 6 -23.40 14.81 -20.63
CA HIS A 6 -24.74 14.24 -20.57
C HIS A 6 -24.73 12.75 -20.20
N GLU A 7 -23.74 11.99 -20.67
CA GLU A 7 -23.57 10.59 -20.28
C GLU A 7 -23.29 10.48 -18.78
N ILE A 8 -22.36 11.29 -18.25
CA ILE A 8 -22.07 11.34 -16.82
C ILE A 8 -23.32 11.66 -16.01
N ALA A 9 -24.03 12.72 -16.38
CA ALA A 9 -25.25 13.14 -15.70
C ALA A 9 -26.33 12.02 -15.68
N LYS A 10 -26.49 11.31 -16.79
CA LYS A 10 -27.41 10.17 -16.90
C LYS A 10 -26.99 9.03 -15.97
N VAL A 11 -25.71 8.67 -15.95
CA VAL A 11 -25.18 7.57 -15.13
C VAL A 11 -25.35 7.84 -13.66
N VAL A 12 -25.02 9.04 -13.20
CA VAL A 12 -25.13 9.40 -11.77
C VAL A 12 -26.57 9.68 -11.34
N GLY A 13 -27.49 9.89 -12.27
CA GLY A 13 -28.88 10.24 -12.00
C GLY A 13 -29.02 11.70 -11.59
N ALA A 14 -28.52 12.61 -12.43
CA ALA A 14 -28.59 14.06 -12.19
C ALA A 14 -30.03 14.51 -11.94
N LYS A 15 -30.23 15.39 -10.96
CA LYS A 15 -31.53 15.94 -10.56
C LYS A 15 -31.92 17.21 -11.33
N ASN A 16 -30.94 17.87 -11.95
CA ASN A 16 -31.16 19.03 -12.80
C ASN A 16 -31.20 18.61 -14.29
N ASP A 17 -31.80 19.47 -15.11
CA ASP A 17 -31.74 19.32 -16.56
C ASP A 17 -30.39 19.82 -17.08
N VAL A 18 -29.57 18.88 -17.56
CA VAL A 18 -28.25 19.17 -18.15
C VAL A 18 -28.30 19.39 -19.66
N THR A 19 -29.46 19.20 -20.30
CA THR A 19 -29.59 19.35 -21.76
C THR A 19 -29.44 20.80 -22.26
N ALA A 20 -29.52 21.75 -21.35
CA ALA A 20 -29.22 23.17 -21.62
C ALA A 20 -27.73 23.44 -21.84
N TYR A 21 -26.84 22.54 -21.39
CA TYR A 21 -25.39 22.64 -21.56
C TYR A 21 -24.96 21.87 -22.82
N GLU A 22 -23.85 22.30 -23.42
CA GLU A 22 -23.27 21.59 -24.55
C GLU A 22 -22.78 20.19 -24.10
N ASP A 23 -23.10 19.15 -24.88
CA ASP A 23 -22.65 17.77 -24.60
C ASP A 23 -21.22 17.55 -25.08
N VAL A 24 -20.28 17.86 -24.24
CA VAL A 24 -18.84 17.80 -24.51
C VAL A 24 -18.17 16.67 -23.75
N ALA A 25 -17.10 16.16 -24.33
CA ALA A 25 -16.27 15.15 -23.66
C ALA A 25 -15.55 15.77 -22.46
N ILE A 26 -15.57 15.08 -21.34
CA ILE A 26 -14.85 15.44 -20.13
C ILE A 26 -13.43 14.83 -20.19
N ASN A 27 -12.41 15.64 -19.94
CA ASN A 27 -11.03 15.17 -19.95
C ASN A 27 -10.76 14.25 -18.75
N GLN A 28 -10.99 14.74 -17.55
CA GLN A 28 -10.84 13.98 -16.29
C GLN A 28 -11.75 14.56 -15.20
N ILE A 29 -11.84 13.86 -14.08
CA ILE A 29 -12.51 14.32 -12.87
C ILE A 29 -11.45 14.59 -11.80
N GLU A 30 -11.45 15.82 -11.28
CA GLU A 30 -10.45 16.24 -10.30
C GLU A 30 -11.14 16.86 -9.07
N PHE A 31 -10.70 16.49 -7.88
CA PHE A 31 -11.21 17.00 -6.61
C PHE A 31 -10.31 18.09 -5.98
N ASP A 32 -9.09 18.28 -6.49
CA ASP A 32 -8.22 19.38 -6.08
C ASP A 32 -8.38 20.54 -7.07
N SER A 33 -9.10 21.60 -6.67
CA SER A 33 -9.36 22.76 -7.53
C SER A 33 -8.09 23.40 -8.11
N ARG A 34 -6.93 23.21 -7.48
CA ARG A 34 -5.63 23.74 -7.94
C ARG A 34 -5.04 22.93 -9.10
N LYS A 35 -5.51 21.70 -9.30
CA LYS A 35 -5.07 20.80 -10.39
C LYS A 35 -6.00 20.80 -11.59
N ILE A 36 -7.13 21.49 -11.48
CA ILE A 36 -8.10 21.61 -12.57
C ILE A 36 -7.42 22.21 -13.80
N THR A 37 -7.70 21.61 -14.94
CA THR A 37 -7.33 22.08 -16.27
C THR A 37 -8.56 22.21 -17.18
N ALA A 38 -8.40 22.88 -18.33
CA ALA A 38 -9.49 23.12 -19.25
C ALA A 38 -10.13 21.78 -19.72
N GLY A 39 -11.45 21.67 -19.58
CA GLY A 39 -12.22 20.47 -19.96
C GLY A 39 -12.41 19.46 -18.84
N ASP A 40 -11.93 19.73 -17.63
CA ASP A 40 -12.13 18.86 -16.49
C ASP A 40 -13.50 19.07 -15.82
N LEU A 41 -13.98 18.04 -15.14
CA LEU A 41 -15.13 18.07 -14.23
C LEU A 41 -14.64 18.14 -12.79
N PHE A 42 -15.08 19.16 -12.06
CA PHE A 42 -14.70 19.31 -10.65
C PHE A 42 -15.59 18.45 -9.75
N LEU A 43 -14.98 17.77 -8.78
CA LEU A 43 -15.64 16.96 -7.76
C LEU A 43 -15.48 17.59 -6.37
N PRO A 44 -16.49 18.27 -5.82
CA PRO A 44 -16.41 18.89 -4.50
C PRO A 44 -16.64 17.85 -3.40
N LEU A 45 -15.55 17.29 -2.87
CA LEU A 45 -15.60 16.35 -1.75
C LEU A 45 -15.65 17.09 -0.40
N LYS A 46 -16.38 16.53 0.56
CA LYS A 46 -16.40 16.98 1.95
C LYS A 46 -15.25 16.33 2.71
N GLY A 47 -14.47 17.13 3.39
CA GLY A 47 -13.34 16.71 4.23
C GLY A 47 -13.16 17.68 5.37
N ALA A 48 -11.91 18.05 5.70
CA ALA A 48 -11.60 19.08 6.70
C ALA A 48 -12.20 20.45 6.33
N ARG A 49 -12.42 20.69 5.03
CA ARG A 49 -13.18 21.82 4.47
C ARG A 49 -14.20 21.25 3.48
N ASP A 50 -15.29 21.99 3.25
CA ASP A 50 -16.28 21.63 2.22
C ASP A 50 -15.73 21.96 0.84
N GLY A 51 -15.60 20.96 -0.04
CA GLY A 51 -15.15 21.14 -1.42
C GLY A 51 -16.04 22.08 -2.24
N HIS A 52 -17.31 22.24 -1.88
CA HIS A 52 -18.23 23.17 -2.55
C HIS A 52 -17.76 24.64 -2.46
N ASP A 53 -17.01 25.01 -1.42
CA ASP A 53 -16.44 26.35 -1.28
C ASP A 53 -15.41 26.68 -2.38
N PHE A 54 -14.92 25.66 -3.11
CA PHE A 54 -13.91 25.80 -4.16
C PHE A 54 -14.47 25.70 -5.59
N ILE A 55 -15.79 25.58 -5.77
CA ILE A 55 -16.42 25.48 -7.09
C ILE A 55 -16.07 26.68 -7.97
N GLN A 56 -16.16 27.91 -7.41
CA GLN A 56 -15.82 29.10 -8.15
C GLN A 56 -14.34 29.10 -8.61
N THR A 57 -13.43 28.70 -7.72
CA THR A 57 -12.00 28.56 -8.05
C THR A 57 -11.76 27.51 -9.13
N ALA A 58 -12.51 26.40 -9.11
CA ALA A 58 -12.42 25.36 -10.14
C ALA A 58 -12.79 25.92 -11.52
N PHE A 59 -13.88 26.68 -11.62
CA PHE A 59 -14.27 27.33 -12.88
C PHE A 59 -13.24 28.36 -13.35
N GLU A 60 -12.69 29.17 -12.43
CA GLU A 60 -11.62 30.12 -12.76
C GLU A 60 -10.36 29.42 -13.29
N ASN A 61 -10.09 28.18 -12.85
CA ASN A 61 -8.99 27.36 -13.33
C ASN A 61 -9.32 26.55 -14.60
N GLY A 62 -10.54 26.63 -15.11
CA GLY A 62 -10.93 26.04 -16.39
C GLY A 62 -11.82 24.80 -16.31
N ALA A 63 -12.42 24.50 -15.16
CA ALA A 63 -13.41 23.43 -15.07
C ALA A 63 -14.54 23.70 -16.07
N LEU A 64 -14.91 22.66 -16.80
CA LEU A 64 -16.02 22.72 -17.74
C LEU A 64 -17.36 22.65 -17.01
N ALA A 65 -17.44 21.83 -15.99
CA ALA A 65 -18.61 21.62 -15.14
C ALA A 65 -18.18 21.19 -13.73
N THR A 66 -19.14 21.10 -12.83
CA THR A 66 -18.93 20.58 -11.47
C THR A 66 -20.04 19.62 -11.05
N PHE A 67 -19.74 18.63 -10.23
CA PHE A 67 -20.76 18.05 -9.36
C PHE A 67 -21.15 19.06 -8.27
N THR A 68 -22.36 18.94 -7.76
CA THR A 68 -22.82 19.75 -6.62
C THR A 68 -24.00 19.09 -5.92
N GLU A 69 -24.14 19.32 -4.63
CA GLU A 69 -25.29 18.94 -3.82
C GLU A 69 -26.29 20.11 -3.60
N LYS A 70 -25.99 21.25 -4.21
CA LYS A 70 -26.81 22.47 -4.12
C LYS A 70 -27.02 23.04 -5.53
N GLU A 71 -28.17 23.66 -5.77
CA GLU A 71 -28.41 24.40 -7.02
C GLU A 71 -27.41 25.56 -7.18
N LEU A 72 -26.88 25.69 -8.39
CA LEU A 72 -26.01 26.80 -8.79
C LEU A 72 -26.73 27.74 -9.75
N SER A 73 -26.12 28.90 -10.05
CA SER A 73 -26.63 29.82 -11.07
C SER A 73 -26.57 29.21 -12.46
N ALA A 74 -27.49 29.59 -13.32
CA ALA A 74 -27.67 29.02 -14.66
C ALA A 74 -26.51 29.27 -15.64
N ASP A 75 -25.57 30.15 -15.30
CA ASP A 75 -24.38 30.46 -16.08
C ASP A 75 -23.21 29.48 -15.83
N GLN A 76 -23.35 28.57 -14.88
CA GLN A 76 -22.37 27.54 -14.54
C GLN A 76 -22.93 26.15 -14.90
N ALA A 77 -22.19 25.37 -15.67
CA ALA A 77 -22.59 24.00 -15.96
C ALA A 77 -22.38 23.11 -14.73
N TYR A 78 -23.42 22.44 -14.26
CA TYR A 78 -23.34 21.56 -13.09
C TYR A 78 -24.22 20.32 -13.20
N ILE A 79 -23.83 19.30 -12.45
CA ILE A 79 -24.57 18.05 -12.25
C ILE A 79 -25.01 18.01 -10.79
N LEU A 80 -26.32 18.21 -10.55
CA LEU A 80 -26.90 18.17 -9.20
C LEU A 80 -27.13 16.73 -8.78
N VAL A 81 -26.57 16.33 -7.66
CA VAL A 81 -26.67 14.99 -7.07
C VAL A 81 -27.03 15.07 -5.59
N ASP A 82 -27.43 13.94 -4.99
CA ASP A 82 -27.66 13.87 -3.53
C ASP A 82 -26.35 13.87 -2.75
N ASP A 83 -25.37 13.11 -3.24
CA ASP A 83 -24.03 12.95 -2.65
C ASP A 83 -22.99 12.86 -3.76
N ALA A 84 -22.00 13.75 -3.71
CA ALA A 84 -20.98 13.85 -4.75
C ALA A 84 -20.02 12.66 -4.75
N LEU A 85 -19.72 12.08 -3.57
CA LEU A 85 -18.87 10.90 -3.46
C LEU A 85 -19.56 9.66 -4.01
N GLU A 86 -20.84 9.46 -3.66
CA GLU A 86 -21.64 8.34 -4.16
C GLU A 86 -21.82 8.40 -5.69
N ALA A 87 -22.06 9.59 -6.24
CA ALA A 87 -22.10 9.84 -7.69
C ALA A 87 -20.76 9.48 -8.36
N PHE A 88 -19.65 9.86 -7.76
CA PHE A 88 -18.31 9.56 -8.25
C PHE A 88 -18.00 8.05 -8.26
N GLN A 89 -18.35 7.34 -7.18
CA GLN A 89 -18.23 5.89 -7.07
C GLN A 89 -19.07 5.16 -8.11
N LYS A 90 -20.33 5.58 -8.28
CA LYS A 90 -21.24 5.04 -9.28
C LYS A 90 -20.71 5.23 -10.71
N LEU A 91 -20.13 6.40 -10.98
CA LEU A 91 -19.54 6.68 -12.27
C LEU A 91 -18.30 5.82 -12.53
N ALA A 92 -17.45 5.59 -11.53
CA ALA A 92 -16.27 4.73 -11.64
C ALA A 92 -16.66 3.26 -11.92
N ALA A 93 -17.68 2.74 -11.21
CA ALA A 93 -18.22 1.40 -11.46
C ALA A 93 -18.73 1.26 -12.89
N TYR A 94 -19.53 2.23 -13.36
CA TYR A 94 -20.00 2.28 -14.73
C TYR A 94 -18.86 2.32 -15.75
N TYR A 95 -17.80 3.11 -15.49
CA TYR A 95 -16.68 3.26 -16.41
C TYR A 95 -15.87 1.98 -16.55
N LEU A 96 -15.60 1.28 -15.44
CA LEU A 96 -14.95 -0.04 -15.45
C LEU A 96 -15.76 -1.05 -16.27
N GLU A 97 -17.08 -1.08 -16.09
CA GLU A 97 -17.97 -1.97 -16.86
C GLU A 97 -18.02 -1.59 -18.34
N LYS A 98 -18.18 -0.29 -18.65
CA LYS A 98 -18.23 0.23 -20.04
C LYS A 98 -16.97 -0.07 -20.84
N THR A 99 -15.80 0.07 -20.21
CA THR A 99 -14.51 -0.18 -20.88
C THR A 99 -14.22 -1.67 -21.05
N GLY A 100 -14.84 -2.51 -20.22
CA GLY A 100 -14.59 -3.96 -20.22
C GLY A 100 -13.17 -4.32 -19.76
N VAL A 101 -12.48 -3.38 -19.11
CA VAL A 101 -11.13 -3.60 -18.55
C VAL A 101 -11.15 -4.79 -17.58
N ASP A 102 -10.14 -5.62 -17.65
CA ASP A 102 -10.00 -6.74 -16.71
C ASP A 102 -9.44 -6.25 -15.36
N VAL A 103 -10.26 -6.39 -14.31
CA VAL A 103 -9.97 -5.84 -12.99
C VAL A 103 -9.33 -6.91 -12.11
N LEU A 104 -8.15 -6.57 -11.59
CA LEU A 104 -7.45 -7.31 -10.55
C LEU A 104 -7.44 -6.50 -9.25
N ALA A 105 -7.56 -7.17 -8.11
CA ALA A 105 -7.56 -6.51 -6.81
C ALA A 105 -6.56 -7.13 -5.84
N VAL A 106 -5.96 -6.29 -4.99
CA VAL A 106 -5.02 -6.73 -3.96
C VAL A 106 -5.36 -6.07 -2.63
N THR A 107 -5.58 -6.88 -1.59
CA THR A 107 -5.71 -6.43 -0.20
C THR A 107 -4.81 -7.23 0.73
N GLY A 108 -4.75 -6.87 2.00
CA GLY A 108 -3.97 -7.53 3.05
C GLY A 108 -3.49 -6.53 4.11
N SER A 109 -3.00 -7.02 5.22
CA SER A 109 -2.39 -6.16 6.24
C SER A 109 -1.03 -5.63 5.80
N ASN A 110 -0.21 -6.47 5.17
CA ASN A 110 1.11 -6.15 4.63
C ASN A 110 1.24 -6.72 3.21
N GLY A 111 2.16 -6.17 2.41
CA GLY A 111 2.47 -6.68 1.08
C GLY A 111 1.56 -6.19 -0.06
N LYS A 112 0.45 -5.48 0.21
CA LYS A 112 -0.48 -4.98 -0.81
C LYS A 112 0.21 -4.25 -1.96
N THR A 113 0.89 -3.16 -1.64
CA THR A 113 1.53 -2.30 -2.65
C THR A 113 2.63 -3.04 -3.41
N THR A 114 3.44 -3.82 -2.70
CA THR A 114 4.51 -4.62 -3.29
C THR A 114 3.95 -5.65 -4.26
N THR A 115 2.92 -6.40 -3.84
CA THR A 115 2.27 -7.42 -4.70
C THR A 115 1.58 -6.76 -5.89
N LYS A 116 0.87 -5.64 -5.70
CA LYS A 116 0.27 -4.85 -6.77
C LYS A 116 1.31 -4.39 -7.79
N ASP A 117 2.46 -3.89 -7.32
CA ASP A 117 3.53 -3.42 -8.21
C ASP A 117 4.12 -4.59 -8.99
N MET A 118 4.38 -5.73 -8.35
CA MET A 118 4.87 -6.94 -9.01
C MET A 118 3.88 -7.46 -10.06
N ILE A 119 2.59 -7.57 -9.73
CA ILE A 119 1.55 -7.97 -10.69
C ILE A 119 1.52 -7.03 -11.89
N HIS A 120 1.50 -5.72 -11.64
CA HIS A 120 1.50 -4.72 -12.71
C HIS A 120 2.71 -4.86 -13.62
N ASP A 121 3.92 -4.91 -13.05
CA ASP A 121 5.16 -4.91 -13.84
C ASP A 121 5.30 -6.19 -14.68
N ILE A 122 4.85 -7.33 -14.15
CA ILE A 122 4.79 -8.58 -14.92
C ILE A 122 3.73 -8.48 -16.05
N LEU A 123 2.51 -8.04 -15.74
CA LEU A 123 1.43 -7.92 -16.72
C LEU A 123 1.78 -6.91 -17.81
N ALA A 124 2.50 -5.84 -17.49
CA ALA A 124 2.91 -4.80 -18.42
C ALA A 124 3.87 -5.31 -19.51
N THR A 125 4.49 -6.48 -19.35
CA THR A 125 5.28 -7.13 -20.41
C THR A 125 4.42 -7.65 -21.58
N THR A 126 3.12 -7.81 -21.35
CA THR A 126 2.20 -8.45 -22.29
C THR A 126 0.96 -7.61 -22.60
N TYR A 127 0.48 -6.83 -21.62
CA TYR A 127 -0.76 -6.06 -21.68
C TYR A 127 -0.54 -4.58 -21.39
N ARG A 128 -1.38 -3.71 -21.93
CA ARG A 128 -1.46 -2.31 -21.49
C ARG A 128 -2.12 -2.29 -20.10
N THR A 129 -1.28 -2.14 -19.08
CA THR A 129 -1.68 -2.29 -17.68
C THR A 129 -1.62 -0.97 -16.94
N TYR A 130 -2.61 -0.70 -16.10
CA TYR A 130 -2.65 0.44 -15.19
C TYR A 130 -2.78 -0.05 -13.74
N LYS A 131 -2.39 0.77 -12.77
CA LYS A 131 -2.47 0.39 -11.35
C LYS A 131 -2.78 1.57 -10.44
N THR A 132 -3.27 1.29 -9.23
CA THR A 132 -3.38 2.27 -8.16
C THR A 132 -2.07 3.00 -7.94
N GLN A 133 -2.12 4.32 -7.97
CA GLN A 133 -0.99 5.20 -7.70
C GLN A 133 -0.94 5.57 -6.21
N GLY A 134 0.28 5.62 -5.63
CA GLY A 134 0.45 6.00 -4.23
C GLY A 134 -0.42 5.17 -3.29
N ASN A 135 -1.21 5.85 -2.47
CA ASN A 135 -2.16 5.27 -1.50
C ASN A 135 -3.63 5.50 -1.89
N TYR A 136 -3.95 5.66 -3.17
CA TYR A 136 -5.33 5.83 -3.65
C TYR A 136 -6.12 4.52 -3.61
N ASN A 137 -6.23 3.92 -2.43
CA ASN A 137 -6.76 2.58 -2.18
C ASN A 137 -8.03 2.53 -1.33
N ASN A 138 -8.68 3.68 -1.13
CA ASN A 138 -9.92 3.84 -0.36
C ASN A 138 -11.11 4.23 -1.26
N GLU A 139 -12.25 4.59 -0.63
CA GLU A 139 -13.54 4.95 -1.26
C GLU A 139 -13.47 6.16 -2.21
N ILE A 140 -12.40 6.96 -2.15
CA ILE A 140 -12.12 8.07 -3.07
C ILE A 140 -11.04 7.67 -4.08
N GLY A 141 -9.98 7.03 -3.59
CA GLY A 141 -8.79 6.74 -4.38
C GLY A 141 -9.00 5.67 -5.44
N LEU A 142 -9.80 4.64 -5.16
CA LEU A 142 -10.11 3.61 -6.15
C LEU A 142 -10.96 4.16 -7.31
N PRO A 143 -12.06 4.91 -7.08
CA PRO A 143 -12.79 5.60 -8.15
C PRO A 143 -11.90 6.54 -8.96
N TYR A 144 -11.04 7.31 -8.28
CA TYR A 144 -10.07 8.19 -8.94
C TYR A 144 -9.14 7.41 -9.87
N THR A 145 -8.57 6.31 -9.40
CA THR A 145 -7.70 5.43 -10.19
C THR A 145 -8.43 4.90 -11.43
N ALA A 146 -9.67 4.40 -11.26
CA ALA A 146 -10.46 3.84 -12.35
C ALA A 146 -10.76 4.88 -13.45
N LEU A 147 -11.14 6.10 -13.06
CA LEU A 147 -11.49 7.17 -13.99
C LEU A 147 -10.29 7.87 -14.64
N HIS A 148 -9.08 7.68 -14.10
CA HIS A 148 -7.83 8.21 -14.64
C HIS A 148 -7.01 7.19 -15.43
N MET A 149 -7.48 5.94 -15.55
CA MET A 149 -6.77 4.96 -16.36
C MET A 149 -6.76 5.40 -17.85
N PRO A 150 -5.67 5.16 -18.60
CA PRO A 150 -5.64 5.35 -20.04
C PRO A 150 -6.78 4.61 -20.75
N ASP A 151 -7.32 5.20 -21.81
CA ASP A 151 -8.50 4.66 -22.52
C ASP A 151 -8.26 3.29 -23.20
N ASP A 152 -7.02 2.92 -23.41
CA ASP A 152 -6.61 1.67 -24.03
C ASP A 152 -6.12 0.63 -23.01
N THR A 153 -6.37 0.85 -21.72
CA THR A 153 -6.02 -0.08 -20.65
C THR A 153 -6.74 -1.42 -20.83
N GLU A 154 -6.00 -2.50 -20.83
CA GLU A 154 -6.54 -3.87 -20.93
C GLU A 154 -6.68 -4.51 -19.54
N LYS A 155 -5.78 -4.18 -18.62
CA LYS A 155 -5.79 -4.71 -17.26
C LYS A 155 -5.55 -3.59 -16.24
N ILE A 156 -6.34 -3.59 -15.16
CA ILE A 156 -6.15 -2.64 -14.06
C ILE A 156 -5.91 -3.39 -12.75
N VAL A 157 -4.87 -3.02 -12.02
CA VAL A 157 -4.52 -3.61 -10.72
C VAL A 157 -4.85 -2.63 -9.61
N LEU A 158 -5.92 -2.90 -8.88
CA LEU A 158 -6.44 -2.04 -7.83
C LEU A 158 -6.00 -2.53 -6.45
N GLU A 159 -5.31 -1.65 -5.72
CA GLU A 159 -5.05 -1.85 -4.30
C GLU A 159 -6.30 -1.46 -3.50
N MET A 160 -6.72 -2.30 -2.56
CA MET A 160 -7.86 -2.06 -1.69
C MET A 160 -7.42 -2.05 -0.23
N GLY A 161 -7.52 -0.88 0.39
CA GLY A 161 -7.26 -0.64 1.80
C GLY A 161 -8.53 -0.80 2.64
N GLN A 162 -8.35 -1.03 3.94
CA GLN A 162 -9.44 -0.95 4.92
C GLN A 162 -8.96 -0.29 6.18
N ASP A 163 -9.78 0.57 6.74
CA ASP A 163 -9.66 1.13 8.08
C ASP A 163 -10.82 0.61 8.95
N HIS A 164 -11.97 0.28 8.35
CA HIS A 164 -13.17 -0.19 9.03
C HIS A 164 -13.78 -1.41 8.33
N MET A 165 -14.66 -2.10 9.06
CA MET A 165 -15.47 -3.18 8.50
C MET A 165 -16.41 -2.62 7.42
N GLY A 166 -16.44 -3.27 6.25
CA GLY A 166 -17.25 -2.85 5.11
C GLY A 166 -16.48 -2.10 4.02
N ASP A 167 -15.28 -1.57 4.31
CA ASP A 167 -14.48 -0.84 3.31
C ASP A 167 -14.15 -1.72 2.12
N ILE A 168 -13.65 -2.95 2.36
CA ILE A 168 -13.33 -3.89 1.26
C ILE A 168 -14.58 -4.34 0.54
N HIS A 169 -15.70 -4.53 1.23
CA HIS A 169 -17.00 -4.81 0.61
C HIS A 169 -17.37 -3.73 -0.41
N LEU A 170 -17.32 -2.46 0.00
CA LEU A 170 -17.61 -1.33 -0.89
C LEU A 170 -16.70 -1.33 -2.12
N LEU A 171 -15.39 -1.42 -1.90
CA LEU A 171 -14.41 -1.34 -2.98
C LEU A 171 -14.53 -2.53 -3.95
N SER A 172 -14.74 -3.73 -3.44
CA SER A 172 -14.89 -4.94 -4.24
C SER A 172 -16.18 -4.93 -5.06
N THR A 173 -17.31 -4.54 -4.45
CA THR A 173 -18.59 -4.46 -5.15
C THR A 173 -18.61 -3.38 -6.24
N LEU A 174 -17.87 -2.29 -6.03
CA LEU A 174 -17.67 -1.24 -7.02
C LEU A 174 -16.82 -1.74 -8.20
N ALA A 175 -15.70 -2.42 -7.91
CA ALA A 175 -14.71 -2.80 -8.91
C ALA A 175 -14.97 -4.14 -9.59
N LYS A 176 -15.70 -5.06 -8.96
CA LYS A 176 -16.05 -6.42 -9.43
C LYS A 176 -14.83 -7.17 -9.99
N PRO A 177 -13.77 -7.38 -9.20
CA PRO A 177 -12.53 -7.99 -9.70
C PRO A 177 -12.74 -9.45 -10.09
N LYS A 178 -12.13 -9.88 -11.22
CA LYS A 178 -12.10 -11.28 -11.67
C LYS A 178 -10.92 -12.06 -11.09
N THR A 179 -9.92 -11.37 -10.62
CA THR A 179 -8.78 -11.95 -9.92
C THR A 179 -8.47 -11.11 -8.70
N ALA A 180 -8.36 -11.74 -7.54
CA ALA A 180 -8.04 -11.03 -6.31
C ALA A 180 -7.02 -11.77 -5.46
N VAL A 181 -6.26 -11.00 -4.68
CA VAL A 181 -5.24 -11.48 -3.75
C VAL A 181 -5.49 -10.89 -2.37
N VAL A 182 -5.57 -11.75 -1.37
CA VAL A 182 -5.45 -11.38 0.05
C VAL A 182 -4.05 -11.78 0.51
N THR A 183 -3.13 -10.81 0.66
CA THR A 183 -1.70 -11.11 0.84
C THR A 183 -1.37 -11.73 2.19
N LEU A 184 -1.63 -11.00 3.27
CA LEU A 184 -1.30 -11.43 4.63
C LEU A 184 -2.30 -10.81 5.62
N ILE A 185 -2.67 -11.56 6.65
CA ILE A 185 -3.50 -11.10 7.77
C ILE A 185 -2.60 -10.85 8.98
N GLY A 186 -2.34 -9.59 9.27
CA GLY A 186 -1.61 -9.12 10.46
C GLY A 186 -2.45 -8.15 11.28
N GLU A 187 -1.80 -7.35 12.13
CA GLU A 187 -2.43 -6.48 13.12
C GLU A 187 -2.62 -5.04 12.63
N ALA A 188 -2.56 -4.78 11.32
CA ALA A 188 -2.82 -3.44 10.79
C ALA A 188 -4.27 -3.02 11.11
N HIS A 189 -4.45 -1.79 11.63
CA HIS A 189 -5.74 -1.22 12.04
C HIS A 189 -6.44 -1.98 13.18
N LEU A 190 -5.67 -2.68 14.04
CA LEU A 190 -6.21 -3.49 15.13
C LEU A 190 -7.10 -2.70 16.08
N GLU A 191 -6.79 -1.42 16.31
CA GLU A 191 -7.59 -0.50 17.12
C GLU A 191 -9.06 -0.43 16.68
N PHE A 192 -9.29 -0.40 15.37
CA PHE A 192 -10.64 -0.28 14.80
C PHE A 192 -11.36 -1.61 14.68
N PHE A 193 -10.63 -2.71 14.52
CA PHE A 193 -11.21 -4.05 14.38
C PHE A 193 -11.30 -4.84 15.69
N GLY A 194 -10.43 -4.54 16.65
CA GLY A 194 -10.37 -5.19 17.95
C GLY A 194 -9.75 -6.59 17.96
N SER A 195 -9.68 -7.30 16.81
CA SER A 195 -9.02 -8.62 16.71
C SER A 195 -8.54 -8.93 15.29
N ARG A 196 -7.54 -9.85 15.15
CA ARG A 196 -7.09 -10.37 13.85
C ARG A 196 -8.21 -11.10 13.09
N ASP A 197 -9.11 -11.80 13.79
CA ASP A 197 -10.25 -12.47 13.16
C ASP A 197 -11.16 -11.48 12.44
N LYS A 198 -11.45 -10.33 13.05
CA LYS A 198 -12.23 -9.27 12.42
C LYS A 198 -11.48 -8.58 11.28
N ILE A 199 -10.16 -8.44 11.39
CA ILE A 199 -9.33 -7.96 10.28
C ILE A 199 -9.42 -8.95 9.10
N ALA A 200 -9.32 -10.26 9.36
CA ALA A 200 -9.50 -11.30 8.35
C ALA A 200 -10.90 -11.23 7.73
N GLN A 201 -11.94 -11.15 8.54
CA GLN A 201 -13.33 -11.00 8.09
C GLN A 201 -13.48 -9.81 7.14
N GLY A 202 -12.95 -8.64 7.51
CA GLY A 202 -13.01 -7.43 6.69
C GLY A 202 -12.28 -7.60 5.34
N LYS A 203 -11.09 -8.20 5.34
CA LYS A 203 -10.32 -8.42 4.10
C LYS A 203 -10.94 -9.47 3.20
N MET A 204 -11.56 -10.51 3.77
CA MET A 204 -12.25 -11.54 3.01
C MET A 204 -13.56 -11.06 2.38
N GLN A 205 -14.06 -9.86 2.74
CA GLN A 205 -15.12 -9.18 1.96
C GLN A 205 -14.71 -8.83 0.53
N MET A 206 -13.45 -9.07 0.15
CA MET A 206 -12.99 -9.04 -1.24
C MET A 206 -13.87 -9.89 -2.17
N GLN A 207 -14.34 -11.04 -1.69
CA GLN A 207 -15.21 -11.95 -2.44
C GLN A 207 -16.58 -11.35 -2.81
N ASP A 208 -17.07 -10.36 -2.06
CA ASP A 208 -18.45 -9.88 -2.17
C ASP A 208 -18.77 -9.25 -3.54
N GLY A 209 -17.77 -8.67 -4.20
CA GLY A 209 -17.89 -8.10 -5.54
C GLY A 209 -17.41 -9.01 -6.67
N MET A 210 -16.81 -10.15 -6.36
CA MET A 210 -16.23 -11.04 -7.37
C MET A 210 -17.30 -11.86 -8.09
N PRO A 211 -17.32 -11.90 -9.42
CA PRO A 211 -18.19 -12.81 -10.19
C PRO A 211 -17.90 -14.28 -9.88
N ASP A 212 -18.91 -15.14 -10.00
CA ASP A 212 -18.76 -16.60 -9.84
C ASP A 212 -17.66 -17.16 -10.75
N GLY A 213 -16.85 -18.06 -10.21
CA GLY A 213 -15.71 -18.66 -10.91
C GLY A 213 -14.48 -17.78 -11.03
N SER A 214 -14.48 -16.59 -10.42
CA SER A 214 -13.30 -15.72 -10.35
C SER A 214 -12.21 -16.33 -9.46
N LEU A 215 -10.95 -15.97 -9.72
CA LEU A 215 -9.77 -16.47 -8.99
C LEU A 215 -9.51 -15.64 -7.73
N LEU A 216 -9.49 -16.29 -6.57
CA LEU A 216 -9.12 -15.69 -5.28
C LEU A 216 -7.91 -16.39 -4.67
N LEU A 217 -6.79 -15.68 -4.53
CA LEU A 217 -5.61 -16.18 -3.84
C LEU A 217 -5.63 -15.74 -2.37
N VAL A 218 -5.42 -16.68 -1.46
CA VAL A 218 -5.43 -16.43 0.00
C VAL A 218 -4.24 -17.10 0.68
N PRO A 219 -3.74 -16.55 1.80
CA PRO A 219 -2.65 -17.19 2.56
C PRO A 219 -3.11 -18.53 3.16
N SER A 220 -2.15 -19.42 3.45
CA SER A 220 -2.39 -20.68 4.14
C SER A 220 -2.73 -20.53 5.63
N ASP A 221 -2.83 -19.29 6.14
CA ASP A 221 -3.23 -18.97 7.51
C ASP A 221 -4.67 -19.45 7.77
N PRO A 222 -4.92 -20.36 8.75
CA PRO A 222 -6.26 -20.85 9.08
C PRO A 222 -7.28 -19.78 9.47
N ILE A 223 -6.83 -18.56 9.79
CA ILE A 223 -7.70 -17.43 10.15
C ILE A 223 -8.67 -17.06 9.02
N VAL A 224 -8.35 -17.38 7.76
CA VAL A 224 -9.22 -17.12 6.61
C VAL A 224 -10.25 -18.22 6.35
N ASP A 225 -10.08 -19.41 6.93
CA ASP A 225 -10.91 -20.60 6.65
C ASP A 225 -12.42 -20.38 6.86
N PRO A 226 -12.86 -19.68 7.94
CA PRO A 226 -14.28 -19.42 8.17
C PRO A 226 -14.95 -18.57 7.10
N PHE A 227 -14.17 -17.88 6.27
CA PHE A 227 -14.65 -16.89 5.30
C PHE A 227 -14.44 -17.32 3.84
N LEU A 228 -13.99 -18.56 3.59
CA LEU A 228 -13.72 -19.02 2.22
C LEU A 228 -15.03 -19.15 1.43
N PRO A 229 -15.10 -18.60 0.20
CA PRO A 229 -16.28 -18.72 -0.66
C PRO A 229 -16.35 -20.10 -1.34
N SER A 230 -17.56 -20.54 -1.64
CA SER A 230 -17.79 -21.79 -2.36
C SER A 230 -18.01 -21.63 -3.86
N ASN A 231 -18.19 -20.38 -4.34
CA ASN A 231 -18.50 -20.04 -5.73
C ASN A 231 -17.30 -19.46 -6.51
N LEU A 232 -16.13 -19.35 -5.86
CA LEU A 232 -14.90 -18.86 -6.46
C LEU A 232 -13.86 -19.99 -6.60
N GLU A 233 -12.91 -19.82 -7.52
CA GLU A 233 -11.70 -20.62 -7.57
C GLU A 233 -10.73 -20.10 -6.50
N VAL A 234 -10.59 -20.82 -5.39
CA VAL A 234 -9.71 -20.44 -4.29
C VAL A 234 -8.40 -21.19 -4.40
N VAL A 235 -7.28 -20.45 -4.45
CA VAL A 235 -5.91 -20.98 -4.45
C VAL A 235 -5.18 -20.50 -3.21
N ARG A 236 -4.61 -21.43 -2.45
CA ARG A 236 -3.86 -21.13 -1.22
C ARG A 236 -2.37 -21.06 -1.49
N PHE A 237 -1.69 -20.15 -0.80
CA PHE A 237 -0.24 -19.98 -0.91
C PHE A 237 0.43 -19.88 0.47
N GLY A 238 1.68 -20.29 0.52
CA GLY A 238 2.50 -20.31 1.72
C GLY A 238 2.95 -21.73 2.08
N ASP A 239 3.41 -21.92 3.31
CA ASP A 239 3.94 -23.22 3.75
C ASP A 239 2.85 -24.29 3.74
N GLY A 240 3.14 -25.40 3.03
CA GLY A 240 2.22 -26.53 2.92
C GLY A 240 0.96 -26.29 2.09
N ALA A 241 0.89 -25.18 1.36
CA ALA A 241 -0.22 -24.82 0.49
C ALA A 241 -0.02 -25.30 -0.96
N GLU A 242 -0.98 -24.94 -1.85
CA GLU A 242 -0.92 -25.25 -3.28
C GLU A 242 0.24 -24.53 -3.99
N LEU A 243 0.52 -23.29 -3.59
CA LEU A 243 1.64 -22.50 -4.11
C LEU A 243 2.70 -22.34 -3.03
N THR A 244 3.91 -22.78 -3.33
CA THR A 244 5.03 -22.80 -2.39
C THR A 244 6.30 -22.20 -2.97
N VAL A 245 7.08 -21.57 -2.10
CA VAL A 245 8.46 -21.16 -2.36
C VAL A 245 9.42 -22.22 -1.84
N SER A 246 10.44 -22.55 -2.59
CA SER A 246 11.52 -23.46 -2.21
C SER A 246 12.88 -22.91 -2.61
N GLU A 247 13.96 -23.52 -2.13
CA GLU A 247 15.35 -23.15 -2.46
C GLU A 247 15.65 -21.66 -2.28
N LEU A 248 15.02 -21.04 -1.27
CA LEU A 248 15.16 -19.61 -1.01
C LEU A 248 16.55 -19.29 -0.44
N THR A 249 17.28 -18.46 -1.17
CA THR A 249 18.56 -17.89 -0.74
C THR A 249 18.43 -16.36 -0.66
N GLU A 250 18.79 -15.80 0.48
CA GLU A 250 18.74 -14.37 0.74
C GLU A 250 20.15 -13.76 0.70
N PHE A 251 20.32 -12.77 -0.18
CA PHE A 251 21.50 -11.93 -0.26
C PHE A 251 21.19 -10.53 0.30
N LYS A 252 22.17 -9.68 0.42
CA LYS A 252 21.98 -8.33 0.94
C LYS A 252 20.98 -7.52 0.12
N ASP A 253 21.04 -7.59 -1.20
CA ASP A 253 20.34 -6.75 -2.15
C ASP A 253 19.37 -7.51 -3.09
N HIS A 254 19.33 -8.83 -2.97
CA HIS A 254 18.42 -9.65 -3.79
C HIS A 254 18.09 -10.99 -3.12
N LEU A 255 17.08 -11.65 -3.66
CA LEU A 255 16.68 -13.02 -3.34
C LEU A 255 16.77 -13.88 -4.59
N THR A 256 17.07 -15.18 -4.39
CA THR A 256 16.79 -16.20 -5.39
C THR A 256 15.94 -17.32 -4.79
N PHE A 257 14.99 -17.83 -5.54
CA PHE A 257 14.11 -18.90 -5.08
C PHE A 257 13.47 -19.65 -6.25
N SER A 258 12.94 -20.84 -5.97
CA SER A 258 12.13 -21.62 -6.89
C SER A 258 10.67 -21.65 -6.44
N THR A 259 9.75 -21.89 -7.37
CA THR A 259 8.34 -22.12 -7.08
C THR A 259 7.92 -23.48 -7.64
N ASN A 260 6.83 -24.04 -7.12
CA ASN A 260 6.35 -25.33 -7.59
C ASN A 260 5.56 -25.29 -8.92
N PHE A 261 5.52 -24.14 -9.61
CA PHE A 261 4.78 -23.96 -10.87
C PHE A 261 5.58 -23.25 -11.98
N LEU A 262 6.76 -22.70 -11.70
CA LEU A 262 7.70 -22.20 -12.71
C LEU A 262 8.87 -23.17 -12.82
N ASP A 263 9.37 -23.37 -14.04
CA ASP A 263 10.55 -24.21 -14.28
C ASP A 263 11.87 -23.48 -13.99
N GLY A 264 11.88 -22.13 -14.14
CA GLY A 264 13.02 -21.29 -13.89
C GLY A 264 13.15 -20.79 -12.45
N GLN A 265 14.38 -20.53 -12.02
CA GLN A 265 14.67 -19.86 -10.74
C GLN A 265 14.31 -18.38 -10.84
N VAL A 266 13.59 -17.88 -9.84
CA VAL A 266 13.28 -16.43 -9.72
C VAL A 266 14.45 -15.72 -9.06
N THR A 267 14.86 -14.60 -9.66
CA THR A 267 15.74 -13.59 -9.04
C THR A 267 14.92 -12.34 -8.77
N LEU A 268 15.01 -11.79 -7.57
CA LEU A 268 14.23 -10.64 -7.14
C LEU A 268 15.16 -9.60 -6.51
N PRO A 269 15.31 -8.37 -7.05
CA PRO A 269 16.28 -7.37 -6.59
C PRO A 269 15.82 -6.62 -5.33
N VAL A 270 15.32 -7.37 -4.35
CA VAL A 270 14.88 -6.88 -3.04
C VAL A 270 15.22 -7.90 -1.97
N THR A 271 15.37 -7.44 -0.73
CA THR A 271 15.59 -8.29 0.44
C THR A 271 14.28 -8.61 1.16
N GLY A 272 14.31 -9.62 2.05
CA GLY A 272 13.17 -10.05 2.87
C GLY A 272 12.39 -11.23 2.27
N LYS A 273 12.45 -12.38 2.97
CA LYS A 273 11.80 -13.63 2.54
C LYS A 273 10.31 -13.49 2.20
N TYR A 274 9.60 -12.60 2.89
CA TYR A 274 8.19 -12.32 2.59
C TYR A 274 7.97 -11.75 1.18
N ASN A 275 8.98 -11.11 0.58
CA ASN A 275 8.91 -10.65 -0.80
C ASN A 275 8.97 -11.80 -1.81
N ALA A 276 9.59 -12.93 -1.46
CA ALA A 276 9.52 -14.13 -2.30
C ALA A 276 8.07 -14.66 -2.40
N THR A 277 7.33 -14.66 -1.29
CA THR A 277 5.90 -15.03 -1.28
C THR A 277 5.07 -14.05 -2.12
N ASN A 278 5.29 -12.73 -1.97
CA ASN A 278 4.60 -11.71 -2.77
C ASN A 278 4.88 -11.90 -4.27
N ALA A 279 6.13 -12.16 -4.63
CA ALA A 279 6.55 -12.40 -6.02
C ALA A 279 5.99 -13.72 -6.59
N MET A 280 5.96 -14.78 -5.80
CA MET A 280 5.32 -16.04 -6.19
C MET A 280 3.84 -15.86 -6.50
N VAL A 281 3.11 -15.15 -5.64
CA VAL A 281 1.68 -14.84 -5.86
C VAL A 281 1.49 -14.00 -7.12
N ALA A 282 2.30 -12.96 -7.31
CA ALA A 282 2.24 -12.12 -8.52
C ALA A 282 2.56 -12.92 -9.79
N ALA A 283 3.55 -13.79 -9.74
CA ALA A 283 3.93 -14.68 -10.85
C ALA A 283 2.79 -15.65 -11.22
N TYR A 284 2.13 -16.24 -10.21
CA TYR A 284 1.00 -17.12 -10.44
C TYR A 284 -0.17 -16.41 -11.10
N VAL A 285 -0.56 -15.24 -10.58
CA VAL A 285 -1.61 -14.40 -11.20
C VAL A 285 -1.27 -14.09 -12.66
N ALA A 286 -0.05 -13.70 -12.95
CA ALA A 286 0.36 -13.36 -14.31
C ALA A 286 0.38 -14.60 -15.23
N LYS A 287 0.86 -15.75 -14.75
CA LYS A 287 0.84 -17.03 -15.50
C LYS A 287 -0.61 -17.47 -15.79
N HIS A 288 -1.51 -17.37 -14.81
CA HIS A 288 -2.93 -17.64 -14.98
C HIS A 288 -3.57 -16.75 -16.06
N LEU A 289 -3.12 -15.52 -16.19
CA LEU A 289 -3.57 -14.56 -17.21
C LEU A 289 -2.81 -14.68 -18.54
N GLY A 290 -1.97 -15.69 -18.72
CA GLY A 290 -1.34 -16.02 -19.99
C GLY A 290 0.00 -15.31 -20.26
N VAL A 291 0.63 -14.69 -19.27
CA VAL A 291 2.00 -14.17 -19.40
C VAL A 291 2.98 -15.33 -19.47
N THR A 292 3.92 -15.28 -20.39
CA THR A 292 4.93 -16.33 -20.54
C THR A 292 5.89 -16.36 -19.35
N GLU A 293 6.44 -17.54 -19.04
CA GLU A 293 7.39 -17.68 -17.94
C GLU A 293 8.64 -16.80 -18.12
N GLU A 294 9.16 -16.70 -19.35
CA GLU A 294 10.28 -15.81 -19.68
C GLU A 294 9.99 -14.36 -19.30
N ASN A 295 8.81 -13.85 -19.63
CA ASN A 295 8.38 -12.49 -19.27
C ASN A 295 8.21 -12.32 -17.76
N ILE A 296 7.65 -13.33 -17.06
CA ILE A 296 7.51 -13.33 -15.61
C ILE A 296 8.89 -13.23 -14.93
N LEU A 297 9.81 -14.11 -15.28
CA LEU A 297 11.16 -14.14 -14.69
C LEU A 297 11.94 -12.85 -15.00
N SER A 298 11.84 -12.36 -16.24
CA SER A 298 12.50 -11.10 -16.65
C SER A 298 11.94 -9.89 -15.90
N ALA A 299 10.62 -9.78 -15.74
CA ALA A 299 10.00 -8.67 -15.03
C ALA A 299 10.39 -8.65 -13.54
N LEU A 300 10.38 -9.81 -12.89
CA LEU A 300 10.77 -9.92 -11.49
C LEU A 300 12.26 -9.59 -11.27
N ALA A 301 13.15 -9.99 -12.18
CA ALA A 301 14.57 -9.68 -12.10
C ALA A 301 14.89 -8.18 -12.28
N ASN A 302 13.99 -7.42 -12.92
CA ASN A 302 14.15 -5.98 -13.17
C ASN A 302 13.18 -5.11 -12.35
N LEU A 303 12.56 -5.67 -11.32
CA LEU A 303 11.55 -5.00 -10.52
C LEU A 303 12.05 -3.72 -9.86
N GLN A 304 11.20 -2.68 -9.88
CA GLN A 304 11.42 -1.44 -9.13
C GLN A 304 10.29 -1.24 -8.12
N LEU A 305 10.59 -1.44 -6.84
CA LEU A 305 9.60 -1.26 -5.78
C LEU A 305 9.29 0.21 -5.49
N THR A 306 8.10 0.44 -4.95
CA THR A 306 7.70 1.73 -4.37
C THR A 306 8.68 2.16 -3.27
N LYS A 307 9.08 3.43 -3.28
CA LYS A 307 10.02 4.03 -2.32
C LYS A 307 9.61 3.79 -0.86
N ASN A 308 10.61 3.73 0.02
CA ASN A 308 10.46 3.57 1.47
C ASN A 308 9.85 2.22 1.91
N ARG A 309 9.94 1.18 1.07
CA ARG A 309 9.53 -0.19 1.40
C ARG A 309 10.68 -1.14 1.18
N THR A 310 11.35 -1.54 2.27
CA THR A 310 12.51 -2.45 2.25
C THR A 310 13.57 -2.01 1.23
N GLU A 311 13.86 -0.71 1.20
CA GLU A 311 14.70 -0.07 0.19
C GLU A 311 16.10 0.21 0.76
N TRP A 312 17.14 -0.31 0.08
CA TRP A 312 18.52 0.02 0.40
C TRP A 312 18.92 1.37 -0.17
N LYS A 313 19.50 2.21 0.70
CA LYS A 313 20.03 3.55 0.37
C LYS A 313 21.43 3.71 0.95
N LYS A 314 22.14 4.75 0.52
CA LYS A 314 23.42 5.16 1.11
C LYS A 314 23.27 6.43 1.94
N ALA A 315 23.83 6.44 3.13
CA ALA A 315 24.03 7.65 3.89
C ALA A 315 25.16 8.50 3.31
N ALA A 316 25.22 9.78 3.65
CA ALA A 316 26.27 10.69 3.19
C ALA A 316 27.68 10.23 3.57
N ASN A 317 27.83 9.54 4.70
CA ASN A 317 29.10 8.96 5.16
C ASN A 317 29.43 7.59 4.58
N GLY A 318 28.59 7.02 3.70
CA GLY A 318 28.82 5.72 3.07
C GLY A 318 28.07 4.54 3.71
N ALA A 319 27.52 4.68 4.90
CA ALA A 319 26.74 3.62 5.56
C ALA A 319 25.55 3.15 4.74
N ASP A 320 25.15 1.89 4.93
CA ASP A 320 23.97 1.32 4.27
C ASP A 320 22.70 1.58 5.10
N ILE A 321 21.68 2.13 4.48
CA ILE A 321 20.38 2.38 5.10
C ILE A 321 19.37 1.40 4.53
N LEU A 322 18.77 0.55 5.36
CA LEU A 322 17.59 -0.22 5.03
C LEU A 322 16.34 0.58 5.47
N SER A 323 15.70 1.23 4.51
CA SER A 323 14.54 2.07 4.75
C SER A 323 13.24 1.28 4.57
N ASP A 324 12.49 1.09 5.66
CA ASP A 324 11.15 0.51 5.67
C ASP A 324 10.20 1.34 6.54
N VAL A 325 10.10 2.63 6.20
CA VAL A 325 9.50 3.69 7.03
C VAL A 325 8.10 4.11 6.60
N TYR A 326 7.49 3.37 5.66
CA TYR A 326 6.14 3.73 5.17
C TYR A 326 5.06 3.48 6.22
N ASN A 327 5.05 2.32 6.87
CA ASN A 327 4.14 1.97 7.97
C ASN A 327 4.73 0.84 8.82
N ALA A 328 4.17 0.61 10.01
CA ALA A 328 4.59 -0.47 10.90
C ALA A 328 3.39 -1.08 11.63
N ASN A 329 3.43 -2.40 11.77
CA ASN A 329 2.61 -3.21 12.67
C ASN A 329 3.46 -4.38 13.20
N PRO A 330 3.02 -5.14 14.23
CA PRO A 330 3.82 -6.20 14.82
C PRO A 330 4.36 -7.22 13.82
N THR A 331 3.53 -7.72 12.93
CA THR A 331 3.95 -8.68 11.89
C THR A 331 5.02 -8.08 10.98
N ALA A 332 4.83 -6.86 10.47
CA ALA A 332 5.81 -6.20 9.60
C ALA A 332 7.12 -5.87 10.34
N MET A 333 7.04 -5.45 11.61
CA MET A 333 8.21 -5.18 12.44
C MET A 333 9.04 -6.45 12.65
N LYS A 334 8.37 -7.55 12.99
CA LYS A 334 9.01 -8.87 13.15
C LYS A 334 9.72 -9.30 11.87
N LEU A 335 9.03 -9.29 10.73
CA LEU A 335 9.57 -9.74 9.44
C LEU A 335 10.81 -8.95 9.01
N ILE A 336 10.82 -7.63 9.18
CA ILE A 336 11.98 -6.81 8.80
C ILE A 336 13.14 -6.97 9.77
N LEU A 337 12.89 -7.20 11.06
CA LEU A 337 13.93 -7.48 12.05
C LEU A 337 14.59 -8.84 11.78
N GLU A 338 13.80 -9.87 11.45
CA GLU A 338 14.32 -11.18 11.04
C GLU A 338 15.18 -11.06 9.78
N THR A 339 14.70 -10.34 8.76
CA THR A 339 15.42 -10.05 7.53
C THR A 339 16.74 -9.32 7.83
N PHE A 340 16.68 -8.22 8.58
CA PHE A 340 17.87 -7.43 8.91
C PHE A 340 18.89 -8.24 9.73
N SER A 341 18.41 -9.09 10.64
CA SER A 341 19.27 -9.99 11.43
C SER A 341 19.99 -11.02 10.57
N ALA A 342 19.32 -11.59 9.57
CA ALA A 342 19.86 -12.63 8.69
C ALA A 342 20.93 -12.11 7.70
N ILE A 343 20.82 -10.86 7.26
CA ILE A 343 21.79 -10.26 6.32
C ILE A 343 23.18 -10.20 7.00
N PRO A 344 24.28 -10.62 6.33
CA PRO A 344 25.62 -10.50 6.88
C PRO A 344 26.01 -9.07 7.20
N LYS A 345 26.78 -8.86 8.28
CA LYS A 345 27.41 -7.57 8.55
C LYS A 345 28.44 -7.23 7.47
N ASN A 346 28.53 -5.96 7.11
CA ASN A 346 29.64 -5.48 6.30
C ASN A 346 30.95 -5.68 7.06
N GLU A 347 32.05 -5.87 6.35
CA GLU A 347 33.37 -6.04 6.95
C GLU A 347 33.73 -4.81 7.80
N GLY A 348 34.02 -5.03 9.08
CA GLY A 348 34.32 -3.97 10.05
C GLY A 348 33.14 -3.10 10.47
N GLY A 349 31.92 -3.39 9.97
CA GLY A 349 30.71 -2.65 10.26
C GLY A 349 29.88 -3.22 11.42
N LYS A 350 28.93 -2.41 11.88
CA LYS A 350 27.92 -2.74 12.89
C LYS A 350 26.53 -2.68 12.29
N LYS A 351 25.58 -3.31 12.97
CA LYS A 351 24.15 -3.20 12.67
C LYS A 351 23.44 -2.37 13.72
N ILE A 352 22.72 -1.35 13.27
CA ILE A 352 21.93 -0.44 14.10
C ILE A 352 20.46 -0.58 13.68
N ALA A 353 19.55 -0.77 14.64
CA ALA A 353 18.11 -0.75 14.38
C ALA A 353 17.48 0.49 15.03
N VAL A 354 16.80 1.31 14.23
CA VAL A 354 15.97 2.45 14.69
C VAL A 354 14.52 2.05 14.57
N LEU A 355 13.88 1.86 15.72
CA LEU A 355 12.51 1.38 15.81
C LEU A 355 11.62 2.44 16.44
N ALA A 356 10.51 2.76 15.81
CA ALA A 356 9.54 3.70 16.35
C ALA A 356 8.18 3.05 16.59
N ASP A 357 7.30 3.80 17.28
CA ASP A 357 5.95 3.33 17.59
C ASP A 357 5.23 2.74 16.39
N MET A 358 4.53 1.66 16.63
CA MET A 358 3.50 1.09 15.76
C MET A 358 2.15 1.68 16.21
N LYS A 359 1.49 2.43 15.34
CA LYS A 359 0.21 3.08 15.66
C LYS A 359 -0.99 2.20 15.29
N GLU A 360 -2.18 2.59 15.73
CA GLU A 360 -3.46 1.92 15.47
C GLU A 360 -3.56 0.49 16.07
N LEU A 361 -2.87 0.25 17.20
CA LEU A 361 -2.90 -1.02 17.92
C LEU A 361 -3.86 -1.01 19.12
N GLY A 362 -4.43 0.17 19.45
CA GLY A 362 -5.39 0.35 20.55
C GLY A 362 -4.79 -0.03 21.91
N GLU A 363 -5.61 -0.62 22.77
CA GLU A 363 -5.23 -1.01 24.14
C GLU A 363 -4.11 -2.06 24.19
N GLN A 364 -3.88 -2.79 23.09
CA GLN A 364 -2.84 -3.81 23.03
C GLN A 364 -1.46 -3.23 22.63
N SER A 365 -1.37 -1.91 22.39
CA SER A 365 -0.17 -1.28 21.82
C SER A 365 1.10 -1.62 22.61
N VAL A 366 1.14 -1.35 23.90
CA VAL A 366 2.33 -1.59 24.74
C VAL A 366 2.72 -3.07 24.76
N GLN A 367 1.73 -3.97 24.90
CA GLN A 367 1.97 -5.42 24.89
C GLN A 367 2.57 -5.89 23.55
N LEU A 368 2.03 -5.42 22.43
CA LEU A 368 2.51 -5.80 21.09
C LEU A 368 3.90 -5.22 20.80
N HIS A 369 4.21 -4.02 21.33
CA HIS A 369 5.57 -3.49 21.27
C HIS A 369 6.54 -4.35 22.09
N THR A 370 6.21 -4.72 23.33
CA THR A 370 7.09 -5.52 24.18
C THR A 370 7.36 -6.91 23.60
N GLN A 371 6.40 -7.51 22.89
CA GLN A 371 6.60 -8.79 22.20
C GLN A 371 7.72 -8.73 21.14
N MET A 372 8.04 -7.57 20.60
CA MET A 372 9.13 -7.41 19.62
C MET A 372 10.50 -7.72 20.23
N ILE A 373 10.63 -7.82 21.55
CA ILE A 373 11.85 -8.26 22.21
C ILE A 373 12.35 -9.63 21.70
N LEU A 374 11.40 -10.50 21.31
CA LEU A 374 11.71 -11.82 20.77
C LEU A 374 12.37 -11.79 19.38
N SER A 375 12.27 -10.66 18.69
CA SER A 375 12.86 -10.44 17.36
C SER A 375 14.14 -9.61 17.42
N LEU A 376 14.53 -9.15 18.60
CA LEU A 376 15.79 -8.42 18.84
C LEU A 376 16.87 -9.41 19.25
N THR A 377 17.90 -9.53 18.44
CA THR A 377 18.98 -10.50 18.62
C THR A 377 20.32 -9.74 18.81
N PRO A 378 20.86 -9.63 20.04
CA PRO A 378 22.11 -8.89 20.29
C PRO A 378 23.31 -9.40 19.50
N ASP A 379 23.33 -10.70 19.16
CA ASP A 379 24.39 -11.28 18.32
C ASP A 379 24.34 -10.80 16.87
N ALA A 380 23.16 -10.42 16.39
CA ALA A 380 22.94 -9.94 15.02
C ALA A 380 22.88 -8.41 14.91
N ILE A 381 22.29 -7.74 15.91
CA ILE A 381 22.10 -6.28 15.96
C ILE A 381 22.97 -5.73 17.10
N ASP A 382 23.85 -4.79 16.80
CA ASP A 382 24.79 -4.25 17.79
C ASP A 382 24.17 -3.13 18.64
N THR A 383 23.31 -2.30 18.05
CA THR A 383 22.72 -1.13 18.74
C THR A 383 21.25 -0.96 18.35
N VAL A 384 20.40 -0.64 19.33
CA VAL A 384 19.00 -0.36 19.10
C VAL A 384 18.66 1.05 19.59
N ILE A 385 17.95 1.80 18.78
CA ILE A 385 17.49 3.17 19.07
C ILE A 385 15.96 3.16 18.97
N PHE A 386 15.29 3.52 20.04
CA PHE A 386 13.85 3.55 20.15
C PHE A 386 13.30 4.97 20.13
N TYR A 387 12.19 5.19 19.41
CA TYR A 387 11.53 6.49 19.33
C TYR A 387 10.01 6.37 19.43
N GLY A 388 9.43 6.96 20.46
CA GLY A 388 7.97 6.95 20.65
C GLY A 388 7.56 6.98 22.12
N GLU A 389 6.28 6.74 22.39
CA GLU A 389 5.73 6.57 23.74
C GLU A 389 5.43 5.12 24.04
N ASP A 390 4.73 4.43 23.13
CA ASP A 390 4.27 3.05 23.31
C ASP A 390 5.42 2.04 23.33
N ILE A 391 6.53 2.37 22.66
CA ILE A 391 7.74 1.55 22.57
C ILE A 391 8.67 1.66 23.80
N ALA A 392 8.35 2.52 24.77
CA ALA A 392 9.22 2.80 25.93
C ALA A 392 9.54 1.55 26.74
N GLU A 393 8.55 0.70 27.00
CA GLU A 393 8.72 -0.53 27.80
C GLU A 393 9.61 -1.54 27.08
N LEU A 394 9.49 -1.66 25.73
CA LEU A 394 10.41 -2.47 24.92
C LEU A 394 11.86 -1.99 25.08
N SER A 395 12.09 -0.69 25.16
CA SER A 395 13.44 -0.13 25.34
C SER A 395 14.06 -0.52 26.69
N GLN A 396 13.24 -0.60 27.75
CA GLN A 396 13.70 -1.07 29.07
C GLN A 396 14.06 -2.56 29.05
N LEU A 397 13.25 -3.38 28.37
CA LEU A 397 13.54 -4.81 28.21
C LEU A 397 14.82 -5.01 27.39
N ALA A 398 14.98 -4.28 26.28
CA ALA A 398 16.18 -4.34 25.45
C ALA A 398 17.46 -3.94 26.23
N SER A 399 17.37 -2.96 27.14
CA SER A 399 18.48 -2.53 27.99
C SER A 399 18.98 -3.61 28.94
N GLN A 400 18.18 -4.67 29.19
CA GLN A 400 18.62 -5.83 29.99
C GLN A 400 19.33 -6.91 29.15
N MET A 401 19.15 -6.86 27.82
CA MET A 401 19.70 -7.85 26.88
C MET A 401 20.96 -7.36 26.17
N PHE A 402 21.02 -6.08 25.85
CA PHE A 402 22.09 -5.48 25.09
C PHE A 402 23.19 -4.94 26.04
N PRO A 403 24.45 -4.85 25.59
CA PRO A 403 25.55 -4.25 26.40
C PRO A 403 25.22 -2.79 26.75
N LEU A 404 25.81 -2.32 27.84
CA LEU A 404 25.67 -0.93 28.29
C LEU A 404 26.15 0.04 27.20
N GLY A 405 25.32 1.05 26.90
CA GLY A 405 25.60 2.05 25.86
C GLY A 405 25.21 1.62 24.45
N HIS A 406 24.46 0.49 24.28
CA HIS A 406 23.96 0.00 23.00
C HIS A 406 22.46 0.10 22.85
N VAL A 407 21.74 0.66 23.84
CA VAL A 407 20.31 0.94 23.78
C VAL A 407 20.07 2.40 24.09
N TYR A 408 19.34 3.09 23.21
CA TYR A 408 18.96 4.49 23.37
C TYR A 408 17.44 4.61 23.22
N TYR A 409 16.86 5.50 24.01
CA TYR A 409 15.44 5.78 23.96
C TYR A 409 15.17 7.28 23.90
N PHE A 410 14.30 7.68 22.98
CA PHE A 410 13.84 9.04 22.77
C PHE A 410 12.32 9.07 22.80
N LYS A 411 11.75 9.84 23.74
CA LYS A 411 10.31 10.00 23.83
C LYS A 411 9.81 10.93 22.73
N LYS A 412 8.72 10.57 22.04
CA LYS A 412 8.08 11.51 21.10
C LYS A 412 7.40 12.62 21.90
N THR A 413 7.80 13.86 21.66
CA THR A 413 7.25 15.09 22.25
C THR A 413 6.70 16.00 21.15
N ALA A 414 5.89 16.99 21.52
CA ALA A 414 5.29 17.92 20.58
C ALA A 414 6.32 18.90 19.96
N ASP A 415 7.40 19.16 20.68
CA ASP A 415 8.52 20.02 20.33
C ASP A 415 9.59 19.21 19.61
N GLU A 416 9.77 18.79 18.65
CA GLU A 416 10.75 17.96 17.92
C GLU A 416 12.17 17.82 18.57
N ASP A 417 12.42 18.34 19.78
CA ASP A 417 13.73 18.31 20.47
C ASP A 417 14.27 16.87 20.63
N GLN A 418 13.40 15.92 20.98
CA GLN A 418 13.76 14.52 21.11
C GLN A 418 13.99 13.83 19.77
N PHE A 419 13.29 14.27 18.72
CA PHE A 419 13.52 13.78 17.37
C PHE A 419 14.92 14.22 16.87
N ASP A 420 15.26 15.49 17.06
CA ASP A 420 16.59 15.99 16.67
C ASP A 420 17.71 15.39 17.52
N ALA A 421 17.48 15.16 18.82
CA ALA A 421 18.40 14.43 19.67
C ALA A 421 18.63 12.98 19.19
N MET A 422 17.58 12.29 18.79
CA MET A 422 17.67 10.95 18.18
C MET A 422 18.50 10.99 16.88
N VAL A 423 18.22 11.93 15.99
CA VAL A 423 18.99 12.09 14.73
C VAL A 423 20.46 12.33 15.00
N LYS A 424 20.77 13.18 15.97
CA LYS A 424 22.15 13.44 16.41
C LYS A 424 22.82 12.17 16.92
N GLN A 425 22.15 11.42 17.80
CA GLN A 425 22.68 10.15 18.32
C GLN A 425 22.93 9.14 17.19
N ILE A 426 22.04 9.06 16.19
CA ILE A 426 22.23 8.19 15.03
C ILE A 426 23.48 8.62 14.25
N LYS A 427 23.63 9.90 13.93
CA LYS A 427 24.82 10.42 13.20
C LYS A 427 26.13 10.16 13.96
N GLU A 428 26.14 10.28 15.28
CA GLU A 428 27.30 10.02 16.13
C GLU A 428 27.65 8.52 16.22
N SER A 429 26.66 7.64 16.11
CA SER A 429 26.82 6.19 16.22
C SER A 429 27.12 5.49 14.89
N LEU A 430 26.79 6.12 13.76
CA LEU A 430 26.80 5.49 12.43
C LEU A 430 28.15 5.69 11.73
N GLY A 431 28.93 4.62 11.60
CA GLY A 431 30.18 4.58 10.83
C GLY A 431 29.98 4.27 9.36
N GLU A 432 31.00 4.50 8.53
CA GLU A 432 30.98 4.34 7.08
C GLU A 432 30.56 2.93 6.61
N HIS A 433 31.00 1.89 7.36
CA HIS A 433 30.75 0.49 7.01
C HIS A 433 29.51 -0.10 7.69
N ASP A 434 28.79 0.71 8.48
CA ASP A 434 27.63 0.25 9.23
C ASP A 434 26.39 0.07 8.35
N GLN A 435 25.48 -0.74 8.87
CA GLN A 435 24.15 -0.95 8.31
C GLN A 435 23.11 -0.47 9.31
N ILE A 436 22.17 0.35 8.88
CA ILE A 436 21.12 0.87 9.74
C ILE A 436 19.73 0.53 9.16
N LEU A 437 18.88 -0.09 9.96
CA LEU A 437 17.46 -0.30 9.67
C LEU A 437 16.65 0.83 10.30
N LEU A 438 15.70 1.39 9.57
CA LEU A 438 14.68 2.29 10.12
C LEU A 438 13.27 1.73 9.86
N LYS A 439 12.49 1.57 10.95
CA LYS A 439 11.12 1.04 10.91
C LYS A 439 10.23 1.72 11.95
N GLY A 440 9.05 2.18 11.52
CA GLY A 440 8.02 2.80 12.37
C GLY A 440 6.79 3.19 11.57
N SER A 441 5.71 3.54 12.24
CA SER A 441 4.52 4.07 11.59
C SER A 441 4.81 5.41 10.90
N ASN A 442 4.06 5.72 9.85
CA ASN A 442 4.25 6.92 9.02
C ASN A 442 4.29 8.21 9.86
N SER A 443 3.38 8.33 10.83
CA SER A 443 3.28 9.49 11.75
C SER A 443 4.50 9.70 12.66
N MET A 444 5.44 8.73 12.68
CA MET A 444 6.71 8.85 13.42
C MET A 444 7.79 9.59 12.60
N ASN A 445 7.52 9.89 11.33
CA ASN A 445 8.38 10.70 10.44
C ASN A 445 9.80 10.17 10.23
N LEU A 446 10.03 8.86 10.33
CA LEU A 446 11.37 8.29 10.13
C LEU A 446 11.91 8.50 8.71
N ALA A 447 11.06 8.80 7.72
CA ALA A 447 11.49 9.21 6.39
C ALA A 447 12.38 10.47 6.42
N LYS A 448 12.08 11.44 7.31
CA LYS A 448 12.93 12.62 7.53
C LYS A 448 14.30 12.25 8.10
N VAL A 449 14.41 11.18 8.91
CA VAL A 449 15.70 10.68 9.39
C VAL A 449 16.51 10.17 8.21
N VAL A 450 15.92 9.38 7.33
CA VAL A 450 16.60 8.89 6.11
C VAL A 450 17.12 10.06 5.28
N GLU A 451 16.30 11.08 5.04
CA GLU A 451 16.71 12.30 4.30
C GLU A 451 17.89 13.02 4.98
N LYS A 452 17.83 13.20 6.33
CA LYS A 452 18.90 13.83 7.12
C LYS A 452 20.20 13.00 7.13
N LEU A 453 20.13 11.68 6.97
CA LEU A 453 21.31 10.81 6.85
C LEU A 453 21.92 10.83 5.44
N GLN A 454 21.12 11.09 4.42
CA GLN A 454 21.57 11.21 3.03
C GLN A 454 22.10 12.62 2.68
N ALA A 455 21.67 13.64 3.44
CA ALA A 455 22.13 15.01 3.22
C ALA A 455 23.64 15.12 3.53
N LYS A 456 24.40 15.71 2.63
CA LYS A 456 25.77 16.16 2.89
C LYS A 456 25.69 17.41 3.76
N ASP A 457 26.41 17.42 4.87
CA ASP A 457 26.54 18.58 5.76
C ASP A 457 27.19 19.75 5.04
#